data_f21b31825884925bf15bcecd30135500
#
_entry.id   f21b31825884925bf15bcecd30135500
#
_cell.length_a   1.000
_cell.length_b   1.000
_cell.length_c   1.000
_cell.angle_alpha   90.00
_cell.angle_beta   90.00
_cell.angle_gamma   90.00
#
_symmetry.space_group_name_H-M   'P 1'
#
loop_
_entity.id
_entity.type
_entity.pdbx_description
1 polymer ?
#
loop_
_entity_poly.entity_id
_entity_poly.type
_entity_poly.pdbx_seq_one_letter_code
_entity_poly.pdbx_strand_id
1 'polypeptide(L)'
;MGENIKIIGSVSVAVTGAIIGWMAVLRPLLEALKARRAQRRKALEDTLRIDKEYRQEVLDRLESLGTQVKSMDSSIAELQRDNIERAYRMFKMEHGYCTSGMKEAISDMYESYKARGFNHIAESRIKELMALPEYPSN
;
A
#
# COMPACT_ATOMS: atom_id res chain seq x y z
N MET A 1 -82.24 25.56 23.18
CA MET A 1 -81.11 25.80 22.17
C MET A 1 -79.78 26.25 22.83
N GLY A 2 -79.75 26.64 24.09
CA GLY A 2 -78.51 27.16 24.73
C GLY A 2 -77.55 26.11 25.34
N GLU A 3 -78.05 24.91 25.69
CA GLU A 3 -77.15 23.90 26.33
C GLU A 3 -76.23 23.14 25.39
N ASN A 4 -76.66 22.92 24.15
CA ASN A 4 -75.80 22.23 23.16
C ASN A 4 -74.62 23.07 22.72
N ILE A 5 -74.69 24.40 22.75
CA ILE A 5 -73.56 25.29 22.39
C ILE A 5 -72.46 25.27 23.45
N LYS A 6 -72.82 25.15 24.74
CA LYS A 6 -71.86 25.06 25.87
C LYS A 6 -71.08 23.74 25.84
N ILE A 7 -71.72 22.66 25.51
CA ILE A 7 -71.07 21.35 25.40
C ILE A 7 -70.06 21.30 24.25
N ILE A 8 -70.41 21.85 23.10
CA ILE A 8 -69.49 21.89 21.95
C ILE A 8 -68.28 22.76 22.24
N GLY A 9 -68.46 23.90 22.91
CA GLY A 9 -67.34 24.79 23.29
C GLY A 9 -66.40 24.15 24.28
N SER A 10 -66.89 23.40 25.31
CA SER A 10 -66.08 22.75 26.33
C SER A 10 -65.30 21.55 25.79
N VAL A 11 -65.86 20.79 24.86
CA VAL A 11 -65.17 19.68 24.19
C VAL A 11 -64.07 20.18 23.29
N SER A 12 -64.26 21.26 22.55
CA SER A 12 -63.23 21.84 21.66
C SER A 12 -62.04 22.37 22.42
N VAL A 13 -62.24 23.00 23.58
CA VAL A 13 -61.14 23.50 24.46
C VAL A 13 -60.37 22.35 25.08
N ALA A 14 -61.05 21.28 25.51
CA ALA A 14 -60.37 20.11 26.09
C ALA A 14 -59.52 19.36 25.04
N VAL A 15 -60.02 19.22 23.80
CA VAL A 15 -59.27 18.58 22.70
C VAL A 15 -58.06 19.42 22.28
N THR A 16 -58.20 20.74 22.18
CA THR A 16 -57.06 21.64 21.87
C THR A 16 -56.00 21.64 22.99
N GLY A 17 -56.39 21.62 24.24
CA GLY A 17 -55.48 21.53 25.39
C GLY A 17 -54.72 20.21 25.44
N ALA A 18 -55.38 19.08 25.12
CA ALA A 18 -54.74 17.77 25.01
C ALA A 18 -53.70 17.74 23.88
N ILE A 19 -54.02 18.25 22.70
CA ILE A 19 -53.10 18.31 21.55
C ILE A 19 -51.87 19.15 21.85
N ILE A 20 -52.04 20.32 22.49
CA ILE A 20 -50.92 21.18 22.91
C ILE A 20 -50.05 20.48 23.96
N GLY A 21 -50.65 19.79 24.93
CA GLY A 21 -49.91 19.03 25.94
C GLY A 21 -49.08 17.89 25.33
N TRP A 22 -49.64 17.14 24.39
CA TRP A 22 -48.93 16.08 23.67
C TRP A 22 -47.79 16.62 22.81
N MET A 23 -47.98 17.76 22.13
CA MET A 23 -46.93 18.39 21.38
C MET A 23 -45.75 18.88 22.24
N ALA A 24 -46.04 19.34 23.47
CA ALA A 24 -45.00 19.77 24.41
C ALA A 24 -44.10 18.62 24.84
N VAL A 25 -44.64 17.40 24.95
CA VAL A 25 -43.89 16.19 25.33
C VAL A 25 -43.19 15.55 24.12
N LEU A 26 -43.87 15.50 22.96
CA LEU A 26 -43.33 14.84 21.77
C LEU A 26 -42.20 15.61 21.11
N ARG A 27 -42.25 16.94 21.14
CA ARG A 27 -41.16 17.78 20.54
C ARG A 27 -39.77 17.48 21.09
N PRO A 28 -39.54 17.49 22.43
CA PRO A 28 -38.22 17.20 22.98
C PRO A 28 -37.77 15.75 22.69
N LEU A 29 -38.69 14.81 22.64
CA LEU A 29 -38.39 13.43 22.29
C LEU A 29 -37.96 13.28 20.85
N LEU A 30 -38.66 13.94 19.93
CA LEU A 30 -38.29 13.97 18.51
C LEU A 30 -36.93 14.63 18.27
N GLU A 31 -36.66 15.75 18.92
CA GLU A 31 -35.38 16.43 18.87
C GLU A 31 -34.25 15.56 19.46
N ALA A 32 -34.49 14.86 20.57
CA ALA A 32 -33.50 13.93 21.10
C ALA A 32 -33.23 12.75 20.17
N LEU A 33 -34.23 12.22 19.48
CA LEU A 33 -34.08 11.17 18.48
C LEU A 33 -33.31 11.66 17.25
N LYS A 34 -33.60 12.89 16.74
CA LYS A 34 -32.84 13.50 15.67
C LYS A 34 -31.39 13.74 16.04
N ALA A 35 -31.14 14.27 17.25
CA ALA A 35 -29.79 14.47 17.76
C ALA A 35 -28.99 13.17 17.86
N ARG A 36 -29.59 12.10 18.37
CA ARG A 36 -28.96 10.75 18.42
C ARG A 36 -28.67 10.20 17.04
N ARG A 37 -29.57 10.37 16.07
CA ARG A 37 -29.35 9.96 14.68
C ARG A 37 -28.20 10.77 14.02
N ALA A 38 -28.18 12.07 14.23
CA ALA A 38 -27.12 12.95 13.73
C ALA A 38 -25.75 12.57 14.34
N GLN A 39 -25.71 12.30 15.63
CA GLN A 39 -24.49 11.86 16.32
C GLN A 39 -23.99 10.50 15.79
N ARG A 40 -24.88 9.53 15.58
CA ARG A 40 -24.50 8.24 14.99
C ARG A 40 -23.99 8.38 13.56
N ARG A 41 -24.61 9.23 12.73
CA ARG A 41 -24.13 9.49 11.37
C ARG A 41 -22.73 10.12 11.39
N LYS A 42 -22.54 11.12 12.25
CA LYS A 42 -21.22 11.77 12.39
C LYS A 42 -20.15 10.79 12.85
N ALA A 43 -20.43 9.95 13.84
CA ALA A 43 -19.50 8.93 14.30
C ALA A 43 -19.15 7.91 13.20
N LEU A 44 -20.14 7.51 12.38
CA LEU A 44 -19.90 6.63 11.25
C LEU A 44 -19.04 7.32 10.16
N GLU A 45 -19.34 8.56 9.82
CA GLU A 45 -18.57 9.36 8.87
C GLU A 45 -17.12 9.55 9.34
N ASP A 46 -16.90 9.84 10.61
CA ASP A 46 -15.56 9.96 11.20
C ASP A 46 -14.80 8.63 11.13
N THR A 47 -15.47 7.50 11.43
CA THR A 47 -14.85 6.17 11.31
C THR A 47 -14.45 5.85 9.86
N LEU A 48 -15.35 6.13 8.90
CA LEU A 48 -15.08 5.92 7.48
C LEU A 48 -13.95 6.82 6.96
N ARG A 49 -13.86 8.06 7.46
CA ARG A 49 -12.78 8.96 7.12
C ARG A 49 -11.43 8.44 7.62
N ILE A 50 -11.36 8.03 8.89
CA ILE A 50 -10.13 7.46 9.48
C ILE A 50 -9.69 6.20 8.72
N ASP A 51 -10.62 5.29 8.39
CA ASP A 51 -10.31 4.09 7.62
C ASP A 51 -9.77 4.42 6.23
N LYS A 52 -10.37 5.42 5.57
CA LYS A 52 -9.90 5.90 4.26
C LYS A 52 -8.51 6.52 4.33
N GLU A 53 -8.25 7.36 5.32
CA GLU A 53 -6.95 7.99 5.55
C GLU A 53 -5.88 6.93 5.82
N TYR A 54 -6.18 5.95 6.68
CA TYR A 54 -5.27 4.84 6.98
C TYR A 54 -4.96 3.99 5.73
N ARG A 55 -5.97 3.66 4.94
CA ARG A 55 -5.77 2.93 3.67
C ARG A 55 -4.87 3.69 2.71
N GLN A 56 -5.08 4.99 2.59
CA GLN A 56 -4.24 5.83 1.73
C GLN A 56 -2.79 5.84 2.23
N GLU A 57 -2.57 6.03 3.53
CA GLU A 57 -1.23 5.97 4.11
C GLU A 57 -0.52 4.63 3.85
N VAL A 58 -1.25 3.52 3.98
CA VAL A 58 -0.69 2.19 3.68
C VAL A 58 -0.32 2.05 2.20
N LEU A 59 -1.17 2.54 1.29
CA LEU A 59 -0.87 2.52 -0.15
C LEU A 59 0.35 3.37 -0.48
N ASP A 60 0.46 4.56 0.07
CA ASP A 60 1.61 5.46 -0.15
C ASP A 60 2.92 4.83 0.37
N ARG A 61 2.86 4.15 1.53
CA ARG A 61 4.01 3.40 2.07
C ARG A 61 4.40 2.21 1.20
N LEU A 62 3.42 1.46 0.67
CA LEU A 62 3.68 0.35 -0.25
C LEU A 62 4.32 0.83 -1.55
N GLU A 63 3.85 1.92 -2.12
CA GLU A 63 4.45 2.53 -3.32
C GLU A 63 5.89 2.99 -3.07
N SER A 64 6.12 3.65 -1.94
CA SER A 64 7.47 4.07 -1.51
C SER A 64 8.41 2.86 -1.36
N LEU A 65 7.96 1.80 -0.68
CA LEU A 65 8.74 0.56 -0.55
C LEU A 65 9.02 -0.09 -1.90
N GLY A 66 8.02 -0.15 -2.79
CA GLY A 66 8.21 -0.66 -4.16
C GLY A 66 9.29 0.11 -4.93
N THR A 67 9.31 1.42 -4.80
CA THR A 67 10.33 2.28 -5.41
C THR A 67 11.72 2.03 -4.82
N GLN A 68 11.82 1.89 -3.50
CA GLN A 68 13.09 1.59 -2.82
C GLN A 68 13.63 0.22 -3.25
N VAL A 69 12.78 -0.82 -3.28
CA VAL A 69 13.18 -2.16 -3.72
C VAL A 69 13.70 -2.14 -5.16
N LYS A 70 13.01 -1.43 -6.06
CA LYS A 70 13.46 -1.27 -7.44
C LYS A 70 14.81 -0.55 -7.56
N SER A 71 15.03 0.47 -6.76
CA SER A 71 16.33 1.17 -6.68
C SER A 71 17.43 0.26 -6.16
N MET A 72 17.15 -0.54 -5.13
CA MET A 72 18.11 -1.53 -4.61
C MET A 72 18.45 -2.59 -5.65
N ASP A 73 17.48 -3.11 -6.38
CA ASP A 73 17.70 -4.09 -7.45
C ASP A 73 18.62 -3.53 -8.54
N SER A 74 18.43 -2.28 -8.96
CA SER A 74 19.30 -1.62 -9.91
C SER A 74 20.73 -1.48 -9.39
N SER A 75 20.89 -1.06 -8.14
CA SER A 75 22.22 -0.92 -7.52
C SER A 75 22.94 -2.27 -7.37
N ILE A 76 22.21 -3.33 -7.00
CA ILE A 76 22.79 -4.68 -6.94
C ILE A 76 23.23 -5.15 -8.33
N ALA A 77 22.44 -4.91 -9.38
CA ALA A 77 22.79 -5.27 -10.74
C ALA A 77 24.04 -4.52 -11.23
N GLU A 78 24.20 -3.25 -10.90
CA GLU A 78 25.41 -2.49 -11.18
C GLU A 78 26.64 -3.06 -10.50
N LEU A 79 26.55 -3.39 -9.21
CA LEU A 79 27.64 -4.04 -8.46
C LEU A 79 28.00 -5.41 -9.03
N GLN A 80 27.02 -6.20 -9.42
CA GLN A 80 27.27 -7.50 -10.07
C GLN A 80 27.96 -7.34 -11.41
N ARG A 81 27.53 -6.39 -12.23
CA ARG A 81 28.19 -6.07 -13.50
C ARG A 81 29.64 -5.66 -13.29
N ASP A 82 29.91 -4.77 -12.34
CA ASP A 82 31.25 -4.30 -12.05
C ASP A 82 32.17 -5.42 -11.52
N ASN A 83 31.60 -6.34 -10.73
CA ASN A 83 32.35 -7.52 -10.27
C ASN A 83 32.66 -8.48 -11.42
N ILE A 84 31.74 -8.71 -12.34
CA ILE A 84 31.99 -9.53 -13.54
C ILE A 84 33.07 -8.89 -14.42
N GLU A 85 33.02 -7.58 -14.61
CA GLU A 85 34.03 -6.86 -15.40
C GLU A 85 35.40 -6.88 -14.71
N ARG A 86 35.45 -6.79 -13.39
CA ARG A 86 36.69 -6.91 -12.61
C ARG A 86 37.27 -8.33 -12.69
N ALA A 87 36.43 -9.35 -12.56
CA ALA A 87 36.83 -10.73 -12.76
C ALA A 87 37.38 -10.98 -14.18
N TYR A 88 36.70 -10.43 -15.19
CA TYR A 88 37.16 -10.51 -16.56
C TYR A 88 38.55 -9.92 -16.74
N ARG A 89 38.80 -8.71 -16.24
CA ARG A 89 40.12 -8.08 -16.31
C ARG A 89 41.19 -8.92 -15.62
N MET A 90 40.92 -9.37 -14.40
CA MET A 90 41.87 -10.14 -13.62
C MET A 90 42.20 -11.50 -14.26
N PHE A 91 41.20 -12.29 -14.61
CA PHE A 91 41.42 -13.66 -15.10
C PHE A 91 41.77 -13.71 -16.58
N LYS A 92 41.12 -12.90 -17.41
CA LYS A 92 41.37 -12.92 -18.85
C LYS A 92 42.63 -12.15 -19.26
N MET A 93 42.83 -10.95 -18.68
CA MET A 93 43.87 -10.04 -19.14
C MET A 93 45.17 -10.17 -18.34
N GLU A 94 45.09 -10.49 -17.03
CA GLU A 94 46.28 -10.55 -16.18
C GLU A 94 46.75 -11.98 -15.97
N HIS A 95 45.90 -12.94 -15.69
CA HIS A 95 46.27 -14.31 -15.31
C HIS A 95 46.26 -15.29 -16.49
N GLY A 96 45.35 -15.13 -17.44
CA GLY A 96 45.16 -16.07 -18.54
C GLY A 96 44.52 -17.40 -18.18
N TYR A 97 44.14 -17.62 -16.92
CA TYR A 97 43.44 -18.81 -16.44
C TYR A 97 42.40 -18.43 -15.37
N CYS A 98 41.43 -19.32 -15.17
CA CYS A 98 40.38 -19.14 -14.14
C CYS A 98 40.02 -20.53 -13.55
N THR A 99 40.20 -20.68 -12.24
CA THR A 99 39.95 -21.96 -11.57
C THR A 99 38.47 -22.35 -11.59
N SER A 100 38.15 -23.65 -11.53
CA SER A 100 36.76 -24.13 -11.55
C SER A 100 35.89 -23.50 -10.46
N GLY A 101 36.38 -23.35 -9.25
CA GLY A 101 35.63 -22.70 -8.16
C GLY A 101 35.32 -21.21 -8.44
N MET A 102 36.22 -20.48 -9.09
CA MET A 102 35.99 -19.10 -9.50
C MET A 102 35.00 -19.02 -10.67
N LYS A 103 35.08 -19.96 -11.62
CA LYS A 103 34.09 -20.05 -12.72
C LYS A 103 32.69 -20.26 -12.16
N GLU A 104 32.53 -21.16 -11.18
CA GLU A 104 31.24 -21.44 -10.53
C GLU A 104 30.70 -20.17 -9.85
N ALA A 105 31.51 -19.52 -9.00
CA ALA A 105 31.09 -18.29 -8.31
C ALA A 105 30.70 -17.15 -9.27
N ILE A 106 31.42 -17.00 -10.36
CA ILE A 106 31.13 -15.99 -11.41
C ILE A 106 29.84 -16.37 -12.17
N SER A 107 29.63 -17.65 -12.43
CA SER A 107 28.41 -18.17 -13.08
C SER A 107 27.18 -17.90 -12.23
N ASP A 108 27.23 -18.19 -10.92
CA ASP A 108 26.14 -17.93 -9.98
C ASP A 108 25.80 -16.44 -9.88
N MET A 109 26.83 -15.59 -9.85
CA MET A 109 26.65 -14.14 -9.88
C MET A 109 25.98 -13.69 -11.17
N TYR A 110 26.36 -14.25 -12.31
CA TYR A 110 25.77 -13.93 -13.60
C TYR A 110 24.32 -14.38 -13.72
N GLU A 111 23.99 -15.57 -13.24
CA GLU A 111 22.59 -16.05 -13.24
C GLU A 111 21.70 -15.16 -12.36
N SER A 112 22.19 -14.70 -11.20
CA SER A 112 21.51 -13.73 -10.37
C SER A 112 21.32 -12.37 -11.06
N TYR A 113 22.33 -11.90 -11.80
CA TYR A 113 22.27 -10.67 -12.60
C TYR A 113 21.24 -10.78 -13.73
N LYS A 114 21.25 -11.90 -14.46
CA LYS A 114 20.32 -12.20 -15.54
C LYS A 114 18.87 -12.32 -15.07
N ALA A 115 18.64 -12.96 -13.92
CA ALA A 115 17.31 -13.10 -13.30
C ALA A 115 16.65 -11.75 -12.99
N ARG A 116 17.44 -10.68 -12.83
CA ARG A 116 16.97 -9.29 -12.64
C ARG A 116 16.65 -8.56 -13.93
N GLY A 117 16.77 -9.23 -15.10
CA GLY A 117 16.47 -8.67 -16.41
C GLY A 117 17.65 -7.92 -17.08
N PHE A 118 18.87 -8.03 -16.53
CA PHE A 118 20.08 -7.41 -17.10
C PHE A 118 20.90 -8.44 -17.88
N ASN A 119 21.23 -8.19 -19.14
CA ASN A 119 21.78 -9.27 -19.97
C ASN A 119 22.88 -8.89 -20.98
N HIS A 120 23.19 -7.61 -21.27
CA HIS A 120 23.86 -7.29 -22.51
C HIS A 120 25.37 -7.56 -22.57
N ILE A 121 26.18 -6.88 -21.79
CA ILE A 121 27.65 -6.94 -21.91
C ILE A 121 28.23 -8.09 -21.10
N ALA A 122 27.62 -8.43 -19.97
CA ALA A 122 28.10 -9.45 -19.06
C ALA A 122 28.13 -10.84 -19.72
N GLU A 123 27.19 -11.18 -20.61
CA GLU A 123 27.14 -12.48 -21.27
C GLU A 123 28.40 -12.80 -22.09
N SER A 124 28.88 -11.85 -22.87
CA SER A 124 30.11 -12.02 -23.63
C SER A 124 31.31 -12.26 -22.72
N ARG A 125 31.44 -11.46 -21.65
CA ARG A 125 32.53 -11.60 -20.68
C ARG A 125 32.52 -12.94 -19.98
N ILE A 126 31.34 -13.40 -19.59
CA ILE A 126 31.18 -14.74 -18.95
C ILE A 126 31.60 -15.87 -19.89
N LYS A 127 31.15 -15.83 -21.14
CA LYS A 127 31.55 -16.84 -22.13
C LYS A 127 33.07 -16.92 -22.30
N GLU A 128 33.75 -15.79 -22.37
CA GLU A 128 35.19 -15.73 -22.46
C GLU A 128 35.89 -16.24 -21.18
N LEU A 129 35.37 -15.91 -20.01
CA LEU A 129 35.89 -16.41 -18.71
C LEU A 129 35.75 -17.94 -18.59
N MET A 130 34.57 -18.48 -18.97
CA MET A 130 34.34 -19.92 -18.92
C MET A 130 35.23 -20.71 -19.88
N ALA A 131 35.67 -20.10 -21.01
CA ALA A 131 36.58 -20.69 -21.98
C ALA A 131 38.06 -20.68 -21.52
N LEU A 132 38.42 -19.99 -20.45
CA LEU A 132 39.79 -19.98 -19.94
C LEU A 132 40.24 -21.34 -19.43
N PRO A 133 41.53 -21.71 -19.50
CA PRO A 133 42.06 -22.88 -18.82
C PRO A 133 41.92 -22.72 -17.29
N GLU A 134 41.88 -23.86 -16.59
CA GLU A 134 41.72 -23.87 -15.12
C GLU A 134 43.05 -23.65 -14.39
N TYR A 135 44.15 -23.87 -15.10
CA TYR A 135 45.51 -23.79 -14.57
C TYR A 135 46.36 -22.89 -15.46
N PRO A 136 47.40 -22.26 -14.90
CA PRO A 136 48.33 -21.49 -15.73
C PRO A 136 49.00 -22.39 -16.77
N SER A 137 49.08 -21.89 -18.00
CA SER A 137 49.84 -22.53 -19.06
C SER A 137 51.33 -22.34 -18.76
N ASN A 138 52.07 -23.44 -18.60
CA ASN A 138 53.53 -23.40 -18.45
C ASN A 138 54.19 -22.85 -19.70
#